data_86020bdd3ebb5f20aed214c818e1a782
#
_entry.id   86020bdd3ebb5f20aed214c818e1a782
#
_cell.length_a   1.000
_cell.length_b   1.000
_cell.length_c   1.000
_cell.angle_alpha   90.00
_cell.angle_beta   90.00
_cell.angle_gamma   90.00
#
_symmetry.space_group_name_H-M   'P 1'
#
loop_
_entity.id
_entity.type
_entity.pdbx_description
1 polymer ?
#
loop_
_entity_poly.entity_id
_entity_poly.type
_entity_poly.pdbx_seq_one_letter_code
_entity_poly.pdbx_strand_id
1 'polypeptide(L)'
;MTAGRRPFPTRLMDMAPPGGGRAVGPERAGEVPHVLYVRFHPAPGEDVYQGLLTLLGELTPVVEALPPDAALADVRGALRYFGRDAAGLAEIVRVRALARYGVDCTIGVAANPLLARMAAHEAHEAHEAHEAQETQGVQGVQGTQESGAPGDGRSGRTAGAVRTAGAVRTVPGDPDAVAAFLARKPPIALPGVGPATARALSAYGLDSAARIAAAPLSTLQRILGAATARRVHGWARGIDPAPVTPNAPARAMGAEHRFRRDELDPVRRRRALLTLADGLGVRLRTSGQVAAAISLTVRYADRSTTTRTRTLTEPTAHTPALTAAAYALHDALGLQRARVRSVALRVEGLTDAGLASHQLTFDPADEKSRRLEAAADRARARFGVSAVRPAGFLDVA
;
A
#
# COMPACT_ATOMS: atom_id res chain seq x y z
N MET A 1 -74.56 31.70 -6.08
CA MET A 1 -73.69 32.79 -6.55
C MET A 1 -72.49 32.15 -7.22
N THR A 2 -72.49 32.21 -8.51
CA THR A 2 -71.66 31.55 -9.49
C THR A 2 -70.53 32.48 -9.90
N ALA A 3 -69.28 31.99 -9.93
CA ALA A 3 -68.18 32.70 -10.56
C ALA A 3 -67.47 31.77 -11.53
N GLY A 4 -67.51 32.21 -12.79
CA GLY A 4 -67.16 31.46 -13.97
C GLY A 4 -65.67 31.28 -14.21
N ARG A 5 -65.38 30.16 -14.82
CA ARG A 5 -64.11 29.83 -15.48
C ARG A 5 -64.09 30.42 -16.88
N ARG A 6 -62.98 31.07 -17.24
CA ARG A 6 -62.67 31.41 -18.66
C ARG A 6 -61.60 30.47 -19.16
N PRO A 7 -61.72 30.02 -20.43
CA PRO A 7 -60.76 29.10 -21.06
C PRO A 7 -59.58 29.82 -21.73
N PHE A 8 -58.43 29.16 -21.80
CA PHE A 8 -57.24 29.57 -22.53
C PHE A 8 -57.39 29.24 -24.04
N PRO A 9 -56.92 30.08 -24.93
CA PRO A 9 -56.89 29.75 -26.37
C PRO A 9 -55.59 29.03 -26.75
N THR A 10 -55.76 27.89 -27.39
CA THR A 10 -54.78 27.15 -28.15
C THR A 10 -54.48 27.87 -29.49
N ARG A 11 -53.22 28.16 -29.75
CA ARG A 11 -52.76 28.37 -31.15
C ARG A 11 -51.37 27.83 -31.34
N LEU A 12 -51.29 26.69 -32.03
CA LEU A 12 -50.13 26.22 -32.76
C LEU A 12 -49.75 27.24 -33.83
N MET A 13 -48.48 27.56 -33.98
CA MET A 13 -47.92 28.05 -35.23
C MET A 13 -46.53 27.45 -35.41
N ASP A 14 -46.44 26.67 -36.47
CA ASP A 14 -45.23 26.11 -37.07
C ASP A 14 -44.16 27.17 -37.29
N MET A 15 -42.93 26.84 -36.82
CA MET A 15 -41.69 27.37 -37.38
C MET A 15 -40.64 26.28 -37.39
N ALA A 16 -40.21 25.90 -38.60
CA ALA A 16 -39.12 24.99 -38.84
C ALA A 16 -37.77 25.55 -38.31
N PRO A 17 -36.81 24.72 -37.90
CA PRO A 17 -35.52 25.17 -37.41
C PRO A 17 -34.55 25.49 -38.53
N PRO A 18 -33.71 26.52 -38.41
CA PRO A 18 -32.56 26.72 -39.30
C PRO A 18 -31.41 25.81 -38.89
N GLY A 19 -30.80 25.27 -39.90
CA GLY A 19 -29.62 24.48 -40.05
C GLY A 19 -28.57 24.32 -38.97
N GLY A 20 -28.11 23.07 -38.89
CA GLY A 20 -26.73 22.60 -38.74
C GLY A 20 -25.82 23.31 -37.74
N GLY A 21 -26.06 23.14 -36.45
CA GLY A 21 -25.03 23.31 -35.43
C GLY A 21 -24.58 21.92 -34.92
N ARG A 22 -23.36 21.54 -35.26
CA ARG A 22 -22.67 20.40 -34.60
C ARG A 22 -22.82 20.56 -33.10
N ALA A 23 -23.57 19.68 -32.45
CA ALA A 23 -23.57 19.56 -31.00
C ALA A 23 -22.15 19.20 -30.56
N VAL A 24 -21.43 20.19 -30.09
CA VAL A 24 -20.23 19.98 -29.26
C VAL A 24 -20.77 19.33 -27.98
N GLY A 25 -20.55 18.04 -27.83
CA GLY A 25 -20.82 17.34 -26.59
C GLY A 25 -20.10 18.04 -25.45
N PRO A 26 -20.59 17.95 -24.19
CA PRO A 26 -19.95 18.60 -23.06
C PRO A 26 -18.50 18.17 -23.06
N GLU A 27 -17.59 19.12 -23.23
CA GLU A 27 -16.16 18.95 -22.94
C GLU A 27 -16.09 18.32 -21.56
N ARG A 28 -15.55 17.11 -21.47
CA ARG A 28 -15.24 16.47 -20.20
C ARG A 28 -14.14 17.30 -19.60
N ALA A 29 -14.50 18.28 -18.79
CA ALA A 29 -13.54 18.98 -17.95
C ALA A 29 -12.78 17.92 -17.16
N GLY A 30 -11.46 17.87 -17.34
CA GLY A 30 -10.59 16.90 -16.68
C GLY A 30 -10.79 16.98 -15.17
N GLU A 31 -10.86 15.85 -14.49
CA GLU A 31 -11.01 15.83 -13.04
C GLU A 31 -9.75 16.41 -12.39
N VAL A 32 -9.90 17.44 -11.53
CA VAL A 32 -8.78 18.10 -10.86
C VAL A 32 -8.03 17.08 -9.99
N PRO A 33 -6.69 16.95 -10.10
CA PRO A 33 -5.92 16.09 -9.22
C PRO A 33 -6.11 16.47 -7.74
N HIS A 34 -6.47 15.50 -6.90
CA HIS A 34 -6.81 15.72 -5.50
C HIS A 34 -6.42 14.56 -4.58
N VAL A 35 -5.88 13.48 -5.13
CA VAL A 35 -5.39 12.32 -4.37
C VAL A 35 -3.88 12.37 -4.32
N LEU A 36 -3.33 12.29 -3.12
CA LEU A 36 -1.92 12.13 -2.85
C LEU A 36 -1.67 10.66 -2.47
N TYR A 37 -0.71 10.00 -3.12
CA TYR A 37 -0.09 8.79 -2.61
C TYR A 37 1.30 9.16 -2.12
N VAL A 38 1.55 8.95 -0.83
CA VAL A 38 2.81 9.28 -0.17
C VAL A 38 3.54 8.01 0.19
N ARG A 39 4.80 7.88 -0.23
CA ARG A 39 5.69 6.79 0.17
C ARG A 39 6.87 7.37 0.93
N PHE A 40 7.12 6.87 2.12
CA PHE A 40 8.14 7.35 3.04
C PHE A 40 9.45 6.60 2.87
N HIS A 41 10.58 7.32 2.92
CA HIS A 41 11.93 6.79 2.74
C HIS A 41 12.89 7.29 3.84
N PRO A 42 13.65 6.40 4.51
CA PRO A 42 13.45 4.95 4.57
C PRO A 42 12.11 4.58 5.20
N ALA A 43 11.72 3.31 5.14
CA ALA A 43 10.51 2.85 5.82
C ALA A 43 10.60 3.21 7.32
N PRO A 44 9.67 4.04 7.84
CA PRO A 44 9.74 4.54 9.21
C PRO A 44 9.40 3.44 10.23
N GLY A 45 9.90 3.59 11.45
CA GLY A 45 9.40 2.82 12.58
C GLY A 45 7.94 3.18 12.90
N GLU A 46 7.23 2.31 13.63
CA GLU A 46 5.78 2.45 13.88
C GLU A 46 5.40 3.82 14.48
N ASP A 47 6.13 4.29 15.51
CA ASP A 47 5.83 5.58 16.16
C ASP A 47 5.98 6.76 15.21
N VAL A 48 7.03 6.74 14.37
CA VAL A 48 7.27 7.77 13.35
C VAL A 48 6.21 7.70 12.27
N TYR A 49 5.80 6.48 11.87
CA TYR A 49 4.74 6.28 10.89
C TYR A 49 3.40 6.87 11.37
N GLN A 50 3.02 6.63 12.62
CA GLN A 50 1.82 7.23 13.21
C GLN A 50 1.90 8.76 13.27
N GLY A 51 3.08 9.32 13.58
CA GLY A 51 3.33 10.75 13.53
C GLY A 51 3.16 11.34 12.11
N LEU A 52 3.62 10.62 11.07
CA LEU A 52 3.46 11.01 9.67
C LEU A 52 1.98 10.94 9.21
N LEU A 53 1.21 9.96 9.68
CA LEU A 53 -0.24 9.92 9.43
C LEU A 53 -0.94 11.11 10.10
N THR A 54 -0.55 11.48 11.32
CA THR A 54 -1.07 12.67 12.02
C THR A 54 -0.75 13.95 11.25
N LEU A 55 0.46 14.06 10.70
CA LEU A 55 0.86 15.19 9.84
C LEU A 55 -0.02 15.30 8.59
N LEU A 56 -0.36 14.18 7.94
CA LEU A 56 -1.32 14.16 6.83
C LEU A 56 -2.72 14.57 7.31
N GLY A 57 -3.11 14.14 8.52
CA GLY A 57 -4.37 14.51 9.17
C GLY A 57 -4.51 16.03 9.45
N GLU A 58 -3.40 16.76 9.59
CA GLU A 58 -3.41 18.24 9.69
C GLU A 58 -3.89 18.92 8.38
N LEU A 59 -3.79 18.22 7.24
CA LEU A 59 -4.19 18.74 5.94
C LEU A 59 -5.61 18.29 5.56
N THR A 60 -5.95 17.04 5.83
CA THR A 60 -7.24 16.44 5.47
C THR A 60 -7.62 15.33 6.43
N PRO A 61 -8.90 15.20 6.81
CA PRO A 61 -9.37 14.06 7.61
C PRO A 61 -9.44 12.76 6.79
N VAL A 62 -9.32 12.83 5.45
CA VAL A 62 -9.46 11.69 4.56
C VAL A 62 -8.07 11.11 4.26
N VAL A 63 -7.52 10.38 5.24
CA VAL A 63 -6.22 9.72 5.16
C VAL A 63 -6.39 8.22 5.34
N GLU A 64 -5.92 7.44 4.37
CA GLU A 64 -5.88 5.97 4.42
C GLU A 64 -4.44 5.52 4.67
N ALA A 65 -4.22 4.84 5.78
CA ALA A 65 -2.93 4.27 6.12
C ALA A 65 -2.63 3.03 5.27
N LEU A 66 -1.44 2.97 4.70
CA LEU A 66 -0.92 1.84 3.93
C LEU A 66 0.43 1.39 4.52
N PRO A 67 0.40 0.75 5.71
CA PRO A 67 1.62 0.36 6.38
C PRO A 67 2.45 -0.64 5.53
N PRO A 68 3.81 -0.66 5.68
CA PRO A 68 4.56 0.03 6.74
C PRO A 68 5.05 1.44 6.34
N ASP A 69 4.98 1.84 5.09
CA ASP A 69 5.76 2.94 4.55
C ASP A 69 4.97 3.90 3.62
N ALA A 70 3.65 3.77 3.54
CA ALA A 70 2.86 4.59 2.63
C ALA A 70 1.51 5.04 3.21
N ALA A 71 0.92 6.06 2.59
CA ALA A 71 -0.44 6.52 2.88
C ALA A 71 -1.10 7.10 1.62
N LEU A 72 -2.43 7.11 1.59
CA LEU A 72 -3.23 7.88 0.65
C LEU A 72 -3.93 9.03 1.39
N ALA A 73 -4.08 10.17 0.75
CA ALA A 73 -4.82 11.31 1.28
C ALA A 73 -5.67 11.95 0.17
N ASP A 74 -6.95 12.16 0.42
CA ASP A 74 -7.81 12.98 -0.45
C ASP A 74 -7.79 14.42 0.08
N VAL A 75 -7.16 15.29 -0.69
CA VAL A 75 -7.00 16.72 -0.35
C VAL A 75 -8.01 17.63 -1.04
N ARG A 76 -9.06 17.09 -1.66
CA ARG A 76 -10.09 17.87 -2.37
C ARG A 76 -10.67 18.99 -1.52
N GLY A 77 -11.00 18.71 -0.26
CA GLY A 77 -11.49 19.71 0.71
C GLY A 77 -10.43 20.75 1.11
N ALA A 78 -9.16 20.34 1.12
CA ALA A 78 -8.04 21.17 1.55
C ALA A 78 -7.62 22.20 0.49
N LEU A 79 -7.81 21.92 -0.81
CA LEU A 79 -7.39 22.82 -1.91
C LEU A 79 -7.92 24.24 -1.73
N ARG A 80 -9.21 24.37 -1.41
CA ARG A 80 -9.84 25.68 -1.20
C ARG A 80 -9.39 26.35 0.09
N TYR A 81 -9.22 25.56 1.17
CA TYR A 81 -8.84 26.07 2.47
C TYR A 81 -7.43 26.65 2.48
N PHE A 82 -6.48 25.96 1.85
CA PHE A 82 -5.09 26.40 1.78
C PHE A 82 -4.77 27.31 0.59
N GLY A 83 -5.72 27.49 -0.35
CA GLY A 83 -5.51 28.30 -1.57
C GLY A 83 -4.37 27.76 -2.44
N ARG A 84 -4.15 26.43 -2.43
CA ARG A 84 -3.08 25.75 -3.17
C ARG A 84 -3.63 24.57 -3.95
N ASP A 85 -2.94 24.22 -5.02
CA ASP A 85 -3.19 22.97 -5.74
C ASP A 85 -2.65 21.74 -4.97
N ALA A 86 -3.00 20.57 -5.41
CA ALA A 86 -2.58 19.32 -4.76
C ALA A 86 -1.06 19.11 -4.80
N ALA A 87 -0.37 19.59 -5.83
CA ALA A 87 1.08 19.52 -5.94
C ALA A 87 1.75 20.42 -4.87
N GLY A 88 1.24 21.63 -4.68
CA GLY A 88 1.72 22.53 -3.62
C GLY A 88 1.48 21.98 -2.21
N LEU A 89 0.35 21.28 -1.98
CA LEU A 89 0.11 20.56 -0.72
C LEU A 89 1.06 19.38 -0.53
N ALA A 90 1.37 18.64 -1.59
CA ALA A 90 2.33 17.54 -1.57
C ALA A 90 3.73 18.03 -1.16
N GLU A 91 4.19 19.15 -1.70
CA GLU A 91 5.49 19.76 -1.28
C GLU A 91 5.49 20.18 0.19
N ILE A 92 4.39 20.71 0.71
CA ILE A 92 4.26 21.00 2.14
C ILE A 92 4.39 19.74 2.98
N VAL A 93 3.75 18.63 2.58
CA VAL A 93 3.89 17.34 3.25
C VAL A 93 5.34 16.89 3.28
N ARG A 94 6.03 16.94 2.13
CA ARG A 94 7.42 16.52 2.01
C ARG A 94 8.35 17.32 2.94
N VAL A 95 8.25 18.65 2.88
CA VAL A 95 9.06 19.52 3.72
C VAL A 95 8.78 19.28 5.22
N ARG A 96 7.52 19.13 5.62
CA ARG A 96 7.16 18.89 7.02
C ARG A 96 7.59 17.51 7.52
N ALA A 97 7.46 16.47 6.70
CA ALA A 97 7.90 15.11 7.03
C ALA A 97 9.41 15.09 7.28
N LEU A 98 10.18 15.73 6.40
CA LEU A 98 11.62 15.84 6.56
C LEU A 98 12.01 16.67 7.80
N ALA A 99 11.38 17.83 7.98
CA ALA A 99 11.72 18.76 9.07
C ALA A 99 11.34 18.21 10.47
N ARG A 100 10.21 17.52 10.61
CA ARG A 100 9.73 17.03 11.91
C ARG A 100 10.23 15.63 12.28
N TYR A 101 10.41 14.77 11.28
CA TYR A 101 10.68 13.34 11.49
C TYR A 101 11.99 12.88 10.85
N GLY A 102 12.67 13.73 10.06
CA GLY A 102 13.86 13.32 9.31
C GLY A 102 13.57 12.29 8.22
N VAL A 103 12.31 12.13 7.81
CA VAL A 103 11.86 11.17 6.82
C VAL A 103 11.53 11.92 5.53
N ASP A 104 12.17 11.54 4.44
CA ASP A 104 11.80 12.03 3.12
C ASP A 104 10.69 11.20 2.50
N CYS A 105 10.02 11.70 1.47
CA CYS A 105 8.93 10.98 0.83
C CYS A 105 8.83 11.30 -0.66
N THR A 106 8.39 10.29 -1.41
CA THR A 106 7.99 10.44 -2.81
C THR A 106 6.47 10.49 -2.88
N ILE A 107 5.94 11.51 -3.57
CA ILE A 107 4.50 11.75 -3.62
C ILE A 107 4.01 11.77 -5.06
N GLY A 108 3.03 10.91 -5.35
CA GLY A 108 2.25 10.96 -6.59
C GLY A 108 0.95 11.70 -6.37
N VAL A 109 0.61 12.60 -7.30
CA VAL A 109 -0.60 13.43 -7.27
C VAL A 109 -1.44 13.13 -8.50
N ALA A 110 -2.70 12.75 -8.33
CA ALA A 110 -3.60 12.45 -9.44
C ALA A 110 -5.09 12.59 -9.06
N ALA A 111 -5.97 12.31 -10.00
CA ALA A 111 -7.41 12.32 -9.78
C ALA A 111 -7.95 11.09 -9.02
N ASN A 112 -7.18 10.00 -8.93
CA ASN A 112 -7.57 8.78 -8.22
C ASN A 112 -6.36 8.04 -7.63
N PRO A 113 -6.60 7.07 -6.72
CA PRO A 113 -5.54 6.31 -6.04
C PRO A 113 -4.61 5.53 -6.97
N LEU A 114 -5.14 4.97 -8.06
CA LEU A 114 -4.37 4.21 -9.06
C LEU A 114 -3.28 5.09 -9.68
N LEU A 115 -3.69 6.20 -10.28
CA LEU A 115 -2.79 7.12 -10.97
C LEU A 115 -1.80 7.77 -10.02
N ALA A 116 -2.23 8.12 -8.79
CA ALA A 116 -1.35 8.67 -7.77
C ALA A 116 -0.24 7.67 -7.37
N ARG A 117 -0.56 6.38 -7.17
CA ARG A 117 0.45 5.33 -6.91
C ARG A 117 1.43 5.17 -8.07
N MET A 118 0.92 5.13 -9.29
CA MET A 118 1.77 4.97 -10.48
C MET A 118 2.70 6.17 -10.68
N ALA A 119 2.20 7.38 -10.40
CA ALA A 119 3.00 8.60 -10.44
C ALA A 119 4.13 8.59 -9.41
N ALA A 120 3.85 8.18 -8.17
CA ALA A 120 4.88 8.07 -7.13
C ALA A 120 5.94 7.01 -7.46
N HIS A 121 5.53 5.88 -8.03
CA HIS A 121 6.47 4.84 -8.44
C HIS A 121 7.43 5.32 -9.54
N GLU A 122 6.91 6.01 -10.55
CA GLU A 122 7.73 6.61 -11.62
C GLU A 122 8.70 7.68 -11.07
N ALA A 123 8.23 8.51 -10.13
CA ALA A 123 9.07 9.52 -9.49
C ALA A 123 10.22 8.87 -8.69
N HIS A 124 9.95 7.77 -8.01
CA HIS A 124 10.95 7.02 -7.26
C HIS A 124 12.01 6.37 -8.17
N GLU A 125 11.58 5.68 -9.23
CA GLU A 125 12.49 5.09 -10.21
C GLU A 125 13.37 6.13 -10.90
N ALA A 126 12.81 7.29 -11.27
CA ALA A 126 13.56 8.39 -11.88
C ALA A 126 14.61 8.95 -10.92
N HIS A 127 14.29 9.03 -9.63
CA HIS A 127 15.21 9.51 -8.60
C HIS A 127 16.37 8.53 -8.37
N GLU A 128 16.08 7.23 -8.21
CA GLU A 128 17.10 6.19 -8.05
C GLU A 128 18.05 6.13 -9.27
N ALA A 129 17.51 6.30 -10.49
CA ALA A 129 18.32 6.36 -11.69
C ALA A 129 19.28 7.57 -11.72
N HIS A 130 18.82 8.73 -11.23
CA HIS A 130 19.63 9.94 -11.16
C HIS A 130 20.75 9.82 -10.12
N GLU A 131 20.47 9.29 -8.93
CA GLU A 131 21.49 9.03 -7.90
C GLU A 131 22.57 8.04 -8.38
N ALA A 132 22.16 6.98 -9.11
CA ALA A 132 23.09 6.01 -9.67
C ALA A 132 24.04 6.65 -10.68
N GLN A 133 23.57 7.59 -11.51
CA GLN A 133 24.38 8.32 -12.48
C GLN A 133 25.37 9.30 -11.81
N GLU A 134 24.94 10.05 -10.79
CA GLU A 134 25.81 10.96 -10.04
C GLU A 134 26.92 10.21 -9.31
N THR A 135 26.63 9.04 -8.73
CA THR A 135 27.62 8.20 -8.03
C THR A 135 28.69 7.68 -8.98
N GLN A 136 28.32 7.34 -10.23
CA GLN A 136 29.28 6.93 -11.27
C GLN A 136 30.14 8.11 -11.78
N GLY A 137 29.57 9.31 -11.87
CA GLY A 137 30.29 10.51 -12.29
C GLY A 137 31.38 10.94 -11.30
N VAL A 138 31.18 10.75 -10.00
CA VAL A 138 32.16 11.09 -8.96
C VAL A 138 33.34 10.12 -8.93
N GLN A 139 33.16 8.87 -9.27
CA GLN A 139 34.28 7.88 -9.37
C GLN A 139 35.17 8.10 -10.58
N GLY A 140 34.69 8.74 -11.65
CA GLY A 140 35.46 9.05 -12.84
C GLY A 140 36.43 10.25 -12.69
N VAL A 141 36.27 11.09 -11.67
CA VAL A 141 37.09 12.32 -11.46
C VAL A 141 38.27 12.10 -10.51
N GLN A 142 38.33 10.98 -9.77
CA GLN A 142 39.43 10.72 -8.82
C GLN A 142 40.69 10.08 -9.47
N GLY A 143 40.73 9.94 -10.79
CA GLY A 143 41.84 9.30 -11.53
C GLY A 143 42.93 10.23 -12.06
N THR A 144 42.86 11.55 -11.86
CA THR A 144 43.86 12.48 -12.40
C THR A 144 44.08 13.67 -11.49
N GLN A 145 44.96 13.56 -10.50
CA GLN A 145 45.86 14.61 -10.01
C GLN A 145 46.68 14.12 -8.80
N GLU A 146 47.84 13.53 -9.04
CA GLU A 146 48.99 13.67 -8.15
C GLU A 146 49.87 14.72 -8.74
N SER A 147 50.04 15.86 -8.12
CA SER A 147 51.31 16.59 -7.97
C SER A 147 51.04 17.99 -7.37
N GLY A 148 51.70 18.30 -6.24
CA GLY A 148 52.06 19.69 -5.89
C GLY A 148 51.57 20.25 -4.56
N ALA A 149 52.35 19.97 -3.48
CA ALA A 149 52.78 20.87 -2.36
C ALA A 149 51.75 21.51 -1.38
N PRO A 150 52.17 21.75 -0.10
CA PRO A 150 51.28 21.86 1.06
C PRO A 150 50.93 23.34 1.42
N GLY A 151 49.73 23.52 1.91
CA GLY A 151 49.26 24.84 2.38
C GLY A 151 48.04 24.69 3.31
N ASP A 152 48.34 24.79 4.56
CA ASP A 152 47.59 25.36 5.71
C ASP A 152 46.09 25.05 5.92
N GLY A 153 45.84 24.54 7.13
CA GLY A 153 44.54 24.12 7.63
C GLY A 153 43.51 25.23 7.81
N ARG A 154 42.31 24.89 7.44
CA ARG A 154 41.08 25.28 8.15
C ARG A 154 40.04 24.17 7.93
N SER A 155 39.80 23.43 8.98
CA SER A 155 38.70 22.48 9.14
C SER A 155 37.36 23.23 9.00
N GLY A 156 36.86 23.32 7.77
CA GLY A 156 35.46 23.61 7.49
C GLY A 156 34.73 22.30 7.46
N ARG A 157 34.05 21.91 8.55
CA ARG A 157 33.00 20.89 8.49
C ARG A 157 31.92 21.43 7.57
N THR A 158 31.98 21.08 6.32
CA THR A 158 30.80 21.13 5.45
C THR A 158 29.77 20.20 6.06
N ALA A 159 28.75 20.80 6.70
CA ALA A 159 27.53 20.14 7.05
C ALA A 159 27.08 19.40 5.78
N GLY A 160 27.07 18.06 5.83
CA GLY A 160 26.63 17.25 4.72
C GLY A 160 25.24 17.71 4.33
N ALA A 161 25.09 18.20 3.12
CA ALA A 161 23.80 18.49 2.53
C ALA A 161 22.98 17.20 2.67
N VAL A 162 21.91 17.26 3.43
CA VAL A 162 20.93 16.17 3.51
C VAL A 162 20.38 16.03 2.10
N ARG A 163 20.86 15.01 1.40
CA ARG A 163 20.39 14.71 0.04
C ARG A 163 18.96 14.19 0.17
N THR A 164 18.01 14.92 -0.38
CA THR A 164 16.60 14.60 -0.32
C THR A 164 16.27 13.56 -1.40
N ALA A 165 15.88 12.37 -0.99
CA ALA A 165 15.50 11.26 -1.88
C ALA A 165 14.06 11.35 -2.41
N GLY A 166 13.31 12.42 -2.07
CA GLY A 166 11.90 12.55 -2.38
C GLY A 166 11.62 13.43 -3.60
N ALA A 167 10.57 13.05 -4.34
CA ALA A 167 10.07 13.82 -5.49
C ALA A 167 8.55 13.87 -5.49
N VAL A 168 7.98 14.95 -6.06
CA VAL A 168 6.55 15.08 -6.32
C VAL A 168 6.30 14.92 -7.81
N ARG A 169 5.40 14.00 -8.18
CA ARG A 169 4.99 13.77 -9.56
C ARG A 169 3.47 13.92 -9.70
N THR A 170 3.04 14.82 -10.57
CA THR A 170 1.62 15.05 -10.84
C THR A 170 1.21 14.46 -12.19
N VAL A 171 0.11 13.72 -12.21
CA VAL A 171 -0.61 13.32 -13.43
C VAL A 171 -1.81 14.23 -13.58
N PRO A 172 -1.89 15.07 -14.63
CA PRO A 172 -3.05 15.90 -14.89
C PRO A 172 -4.32 15.06 -15.03
N GLY A 173 -5.47 15.64 -14.68
CA GLY A 173 -6.75 14.94 -14.79
C GLY A 173 -7.36 14.97 -16.18
N ASP A 174 -6.70 15.58 -17.14
CA ASP A 174 -7.11 15.57 -18.55
C ASP A 174 -7.02 14.15 -19.15
N PRO A 175 -8.06 13.64 -19.82
CA PRO A 175 -8.09 12.28 -20.36
C PRO A 175 -6.94 11.97 -21.32
N ASP A 176 -6.51 12.93 -22.14
CA ASP A 176 -5.42 12.72 -23.11
C ASP A 176 -4.07 12.65 -22.37
N ALA A 177 -3.87 13.47 -21.34
CA ALA A 177 -2.69 13.41 -20.50
C ALA A 177 -2.62 12.09 -19.71
N VAL A 178 -3.73 11.59 -19.18
CA VAL A 178 -3.82 10.28 -18.53
C VAL A 178 -3.50 9.15 -19.52
N ALA A 179 -4.07 9.20 -20.73
CA ALA A 179 -3.78 8.22 -21.76
C ALA A 179 -2.30 8.23 -22.16
N ALA A 180 -1.70 9.41 -22.32
CA ALA A 180 -0.27 9.58 -22.62
C ALA A 180 0.62 9.03 -21.49
N PHE A 181 0.27 9.30 -20.23
CA PHE A 181 0.97 8.78 -19.05
C PHE A 181 0.95 7.25 -19.00
N LEU A 182 -0.18 6.63 -19.32
CA LEU A 182 -0.35 5.18 -19.29
C LEU A 182 0.19 4.48 -20.55
N ALA A 183 0.31 5.16 -21.66
CA ALA A 183 0.51 4.56 -22.99
C ALA A 183 1.64 3.53 -23.04
N ARG A 184 2.77 3.82 -22.42
CA ARG A 184 3.99 2.98 -22.46
C ARG A 184 4.14 2.07 -21.23
N LYS A 185 3.24 2.15 -20.26
CA LYS A 185 3.34 1.34 -19.03
C LYS A 185 3.14 -0.14 -19.37
N PRO A 186 4.06 -1.02 -18.94
CA PRO A 186 3.89 -2.46 -19.14
C PRO A 186 2.72 -3.00 -18.30
N PRO A 187 2.12 -4.13 -18.67
CA PRO A 187 0.97 -4.69 -17.94
C PRO A 187 1.25 -4.91 -16.45
N ILE A 188 2.48 -5.26 -16.09
CA ILE A 188 2.90 -5.49 -14.70
C ILE A 188 2.86 -4.23 -13.83
N ALA A 189 2.87 -3.03 -14.44
CA ALA A 189 2.72 -1.77 -13.71
C ALA A 189 1.28 -1.53 -13.22
N LEU A 190 0.30 -2.25 -13.77
CA LEU A 190 -1.08 -2.17 -13.32
C LEU A 190 -1.27 -2.98 -12.01
N PRO A 191 -1.94 -2.42 -10.99
CA PRO A 191 -2.16 -3.10 -9.73
C PRO A 191 -2.81 -4.47 -9.90
N GLY A 192 -2.32 -5.48 -9.18
CA GLY A 192 -2.87 -6.84 -9.23
C GLY A 192 -2.58 -7.61 -10.53
N VAL A 193 -1.79 -7.06 -11.44
CA VAL A 193 -1.24 -7.78 -12.58
C VAL A 193 0.12 -8.34 -12.19
N GLY A 194 0.15 -9.61 -11.80
CA GLY A 194 1.38 -10.31 -11.47
C GLY A 194 2.15 -10.77 -12.72
N PRO A 195 3.39 -11.30 -12.57
CA PRO A 195 4.23 -11.74 -13.69
C PRO A 195 3.57 -12.79 -14.60
N ALA A 196 2.78 -13.70 -14.03
CA ALA A 196 2.06 -14.71 -14.81
C ALA A 196 0.97 -14.07 -15.69
N THR A 197 0.19 -13.15 -15.12
CA THR A 197 -0.85 -12.41 -15.84
C THR A 197 -0.27 -11.50 -16.91
N ALA A 198 0.85 -10.80 -16.60
CA ALA A 198 1.55 -9.96 -17.56
C ALA A 198 2.06 -10.78 -18.75
N ARG A 199 2.65 -11.96 -18.51
CA ARG A 199 3.09 -12.89 -19.58
C ARG A 199 1.91 -13.38 -20.42
N ALA A 200 0.79 -13.72 -19.78
CA ALA A 200 -0.42 -14.14 -20.50
C ALA A 200 -0.94 -13.01 -21.40
N LEU A 201 -1.00 -11.78 -20.93
CA LEU A 201 -1.39 -10.61 -21.74
C LEU A 201 -0.43 -10.39 -22.91
N SER A 202 0.87 -10.42 -22.65
CA SER A 202 1.90 -10.22 -23.69
C SER A 202 1.88 -11.29 -24.78
N ALA A 203 1.52 -12.55 -24.45
CA ALA A 203 1.34 -13.62 -25.44
C ALA A 203 0.24 -13.33 -26.46
N TYR A 204 -0.72 -12.45 -26.11
CA TYR A 204 -1.77 -11.95 -27.02
C TYR A 204 -1.46 -10.57 -27.62
N GLY A 205 -0.20 -10.11 -27.51
CA GLY A 205 0.20 -8.80 -28.01
C GLY A 205 -0.28 -7.61 -27.16
N LEU A 206 -0.76 -7.86 -25.94
CA LEU A 206 -1.23 -6.84 -24.99
C LEU A 206 -0.10 -6.49 -24.00
N ASP A 207 0.99 -5.95 -24.53
CA ASP A 207 2.24 -5.69 -23.82
C ASP A 207 2.35 -4.28 -23.20
N SER A 208 1.31 -3.46 -23.37
CA SER A 208 1.25 -2.12 -22.79
C SER A 208 -0.17 -1.77 -22.35
N ALA A 209 -0.30 -0.81 -21.42
CA ALA A 209 -1.60 -0.32 -20.97
C ALA A 209 -2.41 0.25 -22.12
N ALA A 210 -1.79 0.94 -23.09
CA ALA A 210 -2.49 1.44 -24.27
C ALA A 210 -3.14 0.31 -25.10
N ARG A 211 -2.42 -0.80 -25.31
CA ARG A 211 -2.97 -1.95 -26.04
C ARG A 211 -4.06 -2.66 -25.25
N ILE A 212 -3.94 -2.74 -23.94
CA ILE A 212 -4.99 -3.28 -23.06
C ILE A 212 -6.24 -2.38 -23.10
N ALA A 213 -6.07 -1.05 -23.04
CA ALA A 213 -7.16 -0.08 -23.09
C ALA A 213 -7.92 -0.12 -24.43
N ALA A 214 -7.22 -0.37 -25.54
CA ALA A 214 -7.79 -0.49 -26.89
C ALA A 214 -8.41 -1.87 -27.17
N ALA A 215 -8.06 -2.90 -26.41
CA ALA A 215 -8.52 -4.26 -26.65
C ALA A 215 -10.02 -4.39 -26.34
N PRO A 216 -10.75 -5.21 -27.12
CA PRO A 216 -12.13 -5.56 -26.79
C PRO A 216 -12.22 -6.25 -25.43
N LEU A 217 -13.17 -5.82 -24.60
CA LEU A 217 -13.35 -6.38 -23.26
C LEU A 217 -13.57 -7.92 -23.30
N SER A 218 -14.25 -8.43 -24.32
CA SER A 218 -14.47 -9.87 -24.54
C SER A 218 -13.16 -10.64 -24.70
N THR A 219 -12.16 -10.06 -25.35
CA THR A 219 -10.82 -10.67 -25.47
C THR A 219 -10.14 -10.76 -24.11
N LEU A 220 -10.16 -9.67 -23.33
CA LEU A 220 -9.61 -9.65 -22.00
C LEU A 220 -10.33 -10.65 -21.05
N GLN A 221 -11.66 -10.79 -21.20
CA GLN A 221 -12.44 -11.74 -20.40
C GLN A 221 -12.07 -13.20 -20.66
N ARG A 222 -11.72 -13.55 -21.90
CA ARG A 222 -11.23 -14.91 -22.21
C ARG A 222 -9.88 -15.21 -21.57
N ILE A 223 -9.02 -14.19 -21.46
CA ILE A 223 -7.65 -14.34 -20.94
C ILE A 223 -7.65 -14.32 -19.39
N LEU A 224 -8.40 -13.39 -18.79
CA LEU A 224 -8.30 -13.04 -17.38
C LEU A 224 -9.54 -13.41 -16.53
N GLY A 225 -10.63 -13.85 -17.18
CA GLY A 225 -11.94 -13.98 -16.53
C GLY A 225 -12.66 -12.64 -16.38
N ALA A 226 -13.99 -12.67 -16.23
CA ALA A 226 -14.85 -11.49 -16.34
C ALA A 226 -14.56 -10.37 -15.33
N ALA A 227 -14.31 -10.72 -14.06
CA ALA A 227 -14.07 -9.72 -13.01
C ALA A 227 -12.71 -9.03 -13.15
N THR A 228 -11.65 -9.81 -13.39
CA THR A 228 -10.28 -9.30 -13.54
C THR A 228 -10.16 -8.47 -14.81
N ALA A 229 -10.76 -8.92 -15.92
CA ALA A 229 -10.74 -8.20 -17.19
C ALA A 229 -11.35 -6.80 -17.08
N ARG A 230 -12.54 -6.68 -16.44
CA ARG A 230 -13.16 -5.36 -16.23
C ARG A 230 -12.27 -4.41 -15.42
N ARG A 231 -11.64 -4.89 -14.36
CA ARG A 231 -10.73 -4.09 -13.54
C ARG A 231 -9.50 -3.65 -14.33
N VAL A 232 -8.79 -4.60 -14.92
CA VAL A 232 -7.57 -4.33 -15.68
C VAL A 232 -7.84 -3.40 -16.87
N HIS A 233 -8.96 -3.59 -17.58
CA HIS A 233 -9.38 -2.71 -18.66
C HIS A 233 -9.69 -1.27 -18.17
N GLY A 234 -10.38 -1.15 -17.01
CA GLY A 234 -10.61 0.15 -16.36
C GLY A 234 -9.30 0.84 -15.99
N TRP A 235 -8.41 0.11 -15.32
CA TRP A 235 -7.10 0.63 -14.90
C TRP A 235 -6.21 1.05 -16.08
N ALA A 236 -6.21 0.28 -17.16
CA ALA A 236 -5.48 0.62 -18.37
C ALA A 236 -5.98 1.93 -19.04
N ARG A 237 -7.20 2.35 -18.72
CA ARG A 237 -7.82 3.61 -19.13
C ARG A 237 -7.72 4.71 -18.06
N GLY A 238 -7.00 4.45 -16.96
CA GLY A 238 -6.87 5.38 -15.84
C GLY A 238 -8.10 5.49 -14.94
N ILE A 239 -9.05 4.56 -15.06
CA ILE A 239 -10.30 4.57 -14.29
C ILE A 239 -10.14 3.68 -13.07
N ASP A 240 -10.21 4.28 -11.88
CA ASP A 240 -10.26 3.60 -10.60
C ASP A 240 -11.38 4.20 -9.75
N PRO A 241 -12.48 3.48 -9.52
CA PRO A 241 -13.59 3.98 -8.72
C PRO A 241 -13.34 3.88 -7.20
N ALA A 242 -12.19 3.35 -6.79
CA ALA A 242 -11.90 3.18 -5.37
C ALA A 242 -11.69 4.56 -4.71
N PRO A 243 -12.47 4.91 -3.66
CA PRO A 243 -12.23 6.10 -2.87
C PRO A 243 -11.04 5.91 -1.95
N VAL A 244 -10.42 6.99 -1.49
CA VAL A 244 -9.55 6.99 -0.31
C VAL A 244 -10.45 6.78 0.91
N THR A 245 -10.21 5.70 1.66
CA THR A 245 -11.05 5.32 2.80
C THR A 245 -10.32 5.66 4.11
N PRO A 246 -10.74 6.73 4.82
CA PRO A 246 -10.08 7.14 6.06
C PRO A 246 -10.13 6.02 7.08
N ASN A 247 -8.98 5.78 7.73
CA ASN A 247 -8.89 4.80 8.82
C ASN A 247 -9.52 3.43 8.49
N ALA A 248 -9.49 3.05 7.20
CA ALA A 248 -9.89 1.71 6.83
C ALA A 248 -9.02 0.73 7.64
N PRO A 249 -9.58 -0.07 8.52
CA PRO A 249 -8.80 -1.03 9.27
C PRO A 249 -8.04 -1.90 8.27
N ALA A 250 -6.77 -2.17 8.55
CA ALA A 250 -5.97 -3.02 7.69
C ALA A 250 -6.76 -4.32 7.44
N ARG A 251 -6.96 -4.70 6.18
CA ARG A 251 -7.70 -5.93 5.83
C ARG A 251 -6.86 -7.18 6.01
N ALA A 252 -5.57 -7.02 6.21
CA ALA A 252 -4.61 -8.07 6.48
C ALA A 252 -3.35 -7.51 7.14
N MET A 253 -2.70 -8.28 7.99
CA MET A 253 -1.40 -7.99 8.58
C MET A 253 -0.46 -9.14 8.31
N GLY A 254 0.83 -8.87 8.12
CA GLY A 254 1.82 -9.90 7.88
C GLY A 254 3.14 -9.61 8.58
N ALA A 255 3.91 -10.67 8.79
CA ALA A 255 5.29 -10.61 9.28
C ALA A 255 6.09 -11.75 8.67
N GLU A 256 7.38 -11.52 8.41
CA GLU A 256 8.30 -12.49 7.83
C GLU A 256 9.50 -12.67 8.75
N HIS A 257 9.95 -13.91 8.88
CA HIS A 257 11.23 -14.25 9.51
C HIS A 257 12.15 -14.86 8.44
N ARG A 258 13.30 -14.20 8.23
CA ARG A 258 14.35 -14.66 7.32
C ARG A 258 15.46 -15.30 8.10
N PHE A 259 15.78 -16.57 7.81
CA PHE A 259 16.89 -17.25 8.43
C PHE A 259 18.24 -16.77 7.87
N ARG A 260 19.26 -16.64 8.71
CA ARG A 260 20.60 -16.25 8.28
C ARG A 260 21.22 -17.27 7.32
N ARG A 261 20.87 -18.55 7.50
CA ARG A 261 21.23 -19.68 6.63
C ARG A 261 19.96 -20.47 6.36
N ASP A 262 19.94 -21.24 5.28
CA ASP A 262 18.80 -22.12 4.99
C ASP A 262 18.57 -23.08 6.17
N GLU A 263 17.37 -23.08 6.72
CA GLU A 263 17.03 -23.77 7.96
C GLU A 263 16.42 -25.15 7.68
N LEU A 264 17.01 -26.18 8.29
CA LEU A 264 16.56 -27.57 8.20
C LEU A 264 15.83 -28.00 9.48
N ASP A 265 16.17 -27.39 10.62
CA ASP A 265 15.64 -27.78 11.92
C ASP A 265 14.16 -27.35 12.08
N PRO A 266 13.24 -28.31 12.25
CA PRO A 266 11.83 -28.00 12.46
C PRO A 266 11.56 -27.23 13.75
N VAL A 267 12.38 -27.42 14.79
CA VAL A 267 12.24 -26.72 16.09
C VAL A 267 12.50 -25.23 15.90
N ARG A 268 13.55 -24.87 15.17
CA ARG A 268 13.88 -23.47 14.88
C ARG A 268 12.81 -22.83 13.98
N ARG A 269 12.27 -23.55 13.01
CA ARG A 269 11.16 -23.05 12.18
C ARG A 269 9.90 -22.80 13.02
N ARG A 270 9.53 -23.74 13.93
CA ARG A 270 8.39 -23.54 14.84
C ARG A 270 8.61 -22.36 15.78
N ARG A 271 9.84 -22.16 16.30
CA ARG A 271 10.19 -21.00 17.12
C ARG A 271 10.01 -19.68 16.36
N ALA A 272 10.43 -19.64 15.09
CA ALA A 272 10.18 -18.48 14.21
C ALA A 272 8.68 -18.22 14.03
N LEU A 273 7.87 -19.25 13.80
CA LEU A 273 6.42 -19.13 13.68
C LEU A 273 5.76 -18.64 14.98
N LEU A 274 6.22 -19.10 16.13
CA LEU A 274 5.76 -18.59 17.43
C LEU A 274 6.03 -17.09 17.56
N THR A 275 7.25 -16.65 17.20
CA THR A 275 7.61 -15.23 17.19
C THR A 275 6.68 -14.41 16.32
N LEU A 276 6.42 -14.87 15.11
CA LEU A 276 5.55 -14.18 14.16
C LEU A 276 4.09 -14.14 14.66
N ALA A 277 3.59 -15.24 15.20
CA ALA A 277 2.23 -15.33 15.73
C ALA A 277 2.03 -14.44 16.96
N ASP A 278 3.01 -14.40 17.89
CA ASP A 278 2.96 -13.50 19.05
C ASP A 278 2.93 -12.04 18.62
N GLY A 279 3.85 -11.63 17.71
CA GLY A 279 3.87 -10.28 17.18
C GLY A 279 2.59 -9.87 16.45
N LEU A 280 2.00 -10.78 15.65
CA LEU A 280 0.71 -10.52 14.98
C LEU A 280 -0.44 -10.45 15.97
N GLY A 281 -0.48 -11.30 16.99
CA GLY A 281 -1.49 -11.26 18.06
C GLY A 281 -1.47 -9.94 18.84
N VAL A 282 -0.28 -9.47 19.21
CA VAL A 282 -0.11 -8.15 19.84
C VAL A 282 -0.63 -7.03 18.95
N ARG A 283 -0.26 -7.02 17.67
CA ARG A 283 -0.69 -5.98 16.71
C ARG A 283 -2.20 -5.99 16.51
N LEU A 284 -2.82 -7.16 16.39
CA LEU A 284 -4.28 -7.30 16.27
C LEU A 284 -4.99 -6.72 17.49
N ARG A 285 -4.53 -7.07 18.71
CA ARG A 285 -5.14 -6.56 19.96
C ARG A 285 -4.92 -5.06 20.14
N THR A 286 -3.74 -4.56 19.78
CA THR A 286 -3.46 -3.10 19.84
C THR A 286 -4.34 -2.31 18.86
N SER A 287 -4.61 -2.87 17.67
CA SER A 287 -5.50 -2.22 16.69
C SER A 287 -6.99 -2.50 16.92
N GLY A 288 -7.37 -3.25 17.98
CA GLY A 288 -8.76 -3.61 18.24
C GLY A 288 -9.37 -4.51 17.17
N GLN A 289 -8.56 -5.31 16.45
CA GLN A 289 -8.98 -6.15 15.34
C GLN A 289 -8.85 -7.64 15.66
N VAL A 290 -9.64 -8.45 14.96
CA VAL A 290 -9.54 -9.92 14.96
C VAL A 290 -9.42 -10.42 13.52
N ALA A 291 -8.77 -11.56 13.34
CA ALA A 291 -8.53 -12.17 12.04
C ALA A 291 -9.43 -13.40 11.82
N ALA A 292 -9.99 -13.53 10.63
CA ALA A 292 -10.82 -14.67 10.23
C ALA A 292 -10.00 -15.79 9.55
N ALA A 293 -8.81 -15.50 9.05
CA ALA A 293 -7.96 -16.48 8.40
C ALA A 293 -6.47 -16.19 8.66
N ILE A 294 -5.65 -17.23 8.54
CA ILE A 294 -4.19 -17.15 8.60
C ILE A 294 -3.58 -17.89 7.42
N SER A 295 -2.57 -17.31 6.79
CA SER A 295 -1.78 -17.93 5.74
C SER A 295 -0.31 -18.03 6.13
N LEU A 296 0.31 -19.16 5.79
CA LEU A 296 1.73 -19.44 5.94
C LEU A 296 2.36 -19.48 4.54
N THR A 297 3.37 -18.67 4.31
CA THR A 297 4.23 -18.72 3.13
C THR A 297 5.61 -19.20 3.54
N VAL A 298 6.09 -20.26 2.89
CA VAL A 298 7.45 -20.79 3.06
C VAL A 298 8.21 -20.54 1.78
N ARG A 299 9.38 -19.91 1.88
CA ARG A 299 10.33 -19.74 0.79
C ARG A 299 11.50 -20.69 0.97
N TYR A 300 11.82 -21.42 -0.07
CA TYR A 300 12.89 -22.42 -0.09
C TYR A 300 14.23 -21.88 -0.63
N ALA A 301 15.30 -22.68 -0.49
CA ALA A 301 16.64 -22.34 -0.98
C ALA A 301 16.69 -22.12 -2.49
N ASP A 302 15.92 -22.86 -3.27
CA ASP A 302 15.76 -22.76 -4.72
C ASP A 302 14.92 -21.56 -5.18
N ARG A 303 14.50 -20.69 -4.22
CA ARG A 303 13.64 -19.52 -4.41
C ARG A 303 12.17 -19.85 -4.72
N SER A 304 11.80 -21.12 -4.79
CA SER A 304 10.39 -21.50 -4.84
C SER A 304 9.65 -21.09 -3.58
N THR A 305 8.33 -20.96 -3.66
CA THR A 305 7.47 -20.59 -2.53
C THR A 305 6.24 -21.47 -2.48
N THR A 306 5.84 -21.84 -1.27
CA THR A 306 4.58 -22.52 -1.02
C THR A 306 3.76 -21.68 -0.05
N THR A 307 2.52 -21.38 -0.40
CA THR A 307 1.57 -20.69 0.49
C THR A 307 0.41 -21.61 0.80
N ARG A 308 0.02 -21.67 2.06
CA ARG A 308 -1.16 -22.38 2.56
C ARG A 308 -1.98 -21.45 3.44
N THR A 309 -3.29 -21.45 3.26
CA THR A 309 -4.22 -20.62 4.03
C THR A 309 -5.19 -21.52 4.79
N ARG A 310 -5.56 -21.11 6.00
CA ARG A 310 -6.55 -21.76 6.84
C ARG A 310 -7.50 -20.71 7.40
N THR A 311 -8.80 -20.95 7.25
CA THR A 311 -9.83 -20.20 7.96
C THR A 311 -9.82 -20.61 9.42
N LEU A 312 -9.87 -19.63 10.32
CA LEU A 312 -9.95 -19.85 11.76
C LEU A 312 -11.40 -20.23 12.13
N THR A 313 -11.56 -21.02 13.17
CA THR A 313 -12.88 -21.49 13.62
C THR A 313 -13.77 -20.32 14.02
N GLU A 314 -13.15 -19.30 14.63
CA GLU A 314 -13.76 -18.00 14.94
C GLU A 314 -12.75 -16.88 14.68
N PRO A 315 -13.21 -15.67 14.32
CA PRO A 315 -12.32 -14.53 14.21
C PRO A 315 -11.64 -14.24 15.55
N THR A 316 -10.30 -14.17 15.57
CA THR A 316 -9.56 -14.08 16.83
C THR A 316 -8.30 -13.23 16.72
N ALA A 317 -7.88 -12.62 17.85
CA ALA A 317 -6.57 -12.02 18.08
C ALA A 317 -5.76 -12.80 19.12
N HIS A 318 -6.25 -13.96 19.55
CA HIS A 318 -5.67 -14.78 20.58
C HIS A 318 -4.39 -15.50 20.09
N THR A 319 -3.24 -15.18 20.67
CA THR A 319 -1.92 -15.70 20.23
C THR A 319 -1.85 -17.23 20.21
N PRO A 320 -2.35 -17.97 21.23
CA PRO A 320 -2.36 -19.43 21.19
C PRO A 320 -3.13 -20.00 20.00
N ALA A 321 -4.28 -19.44 19.65
CA ALA A 321 -5.08 -19.87 18.49
C ALA A 321 -4.34 -19.62 17.17
N LEU A 322 -3.73 -18.46 17.02
CA LEU A 322 -2.91 -18.11 15.85
C LEU A 322 -1.69 -19.04 15.75
N THR A 323 -1.02 -19.33 16.88
CA THR A 323 0.13 -20.24 16.94
C THR A 323 -0.26 -21.65 16.56
N ALA A 324 -1.35 -22.18 17.13
CA ALA A 324 -1.84 -23.51 16.80
C ALA A 324 -2.18 -23.65 15.31
N ALA A 325 -2.84 -22.63 14.74
CA ALA A 325 -3.16 -22.62 13.31
C ALA A 325 -1.90 -22.55 12.43
N ALA A 326 -0.90 -21.72 12.81
CA ALA A 326 0.38 -21.62 12.12
C ALA A 326 1.16 -22.95 12.16
N TYR A 327 1.18 -23.63 13.31
CA TYR A 327 1.80 -24.95 13.44
C TYR A 327 1.09 -26.02 12.61
N ALA A 328 -0.23 -26.03 12.63
CA ALA A 328 -1.00 -26.96 11.81
C ALA A 328 -0.73 -26.79 10.31
N LEU A 329 -0.61 -25.54 9.84
CA LEU A 329 -0.22 -25.24 8.46
C LEU A 329 1.20 -25.70 8.15
N HIS A 330 2.13 -25.48 9.06
CA HIS A 330 3.53 -25.89 8.92
C HIS A 330 3.66 -27.42 8.87
N ASP A 331 2.99 -28.12 9.77
CA ASP A 331 3.06 -29.58 9.87
C ASP A 331 2.43 -30.24 8.65
N ALA A 332 1.34 -29.69 8.11
CA ALA A 332 0.70 -30.13 6.87
C ALA A 332 1.59 -30.02 5.62
N LEU A 333 2.67 -29.23 5.67
CA LEU A 333 3.62 -29.10 4.55
C LEU A 333 4.64 -30.24 4.50
N GLY A 334 4.79 -31.05 5.55
CA GLY A 334 5.70 -32.20 5.57
C GLY A 334 7.17 -31.86 5.32
N LEU A 335 7.67 -30.75 5.85
CA LEU A 335 8.99 -30.17 5.52
C LEU A 335 10.18 -30.91 6.18
N GLN A 336 10.26 -32.24 6.07
CA GLN A 336 11.27 -33.06 6.77
C GLN A 336 12.71 -32.80 6.30
N ARG A 337 12.92 -32.50 5.01
CA ARG A 337 14.25 -32.25 4.41
C ARG A 337 14.33 -30.96 3.62
N ALA A 338 13.34 -30.09 3.77
CA ALA A 338 13.26 -28.84 3.04
C ALA A 338 14.24 -27.79 3.60
N ARG A 339 15.05 -27.20 2.74
CA ARG A 339 15.92 -26.07 3.07
C ARG A 339 15.09 -24.79 3.00
N VAL A 340 14.70 -24.28 4.15
CA VAL A 340 13.81 -23.12 4.28
C VAL A 340 14.62 -21.84 4.45
N ARG A 341 14.41 -20.87 3.54
CA ARG A 341 15.08 -19.56 3.59
C ARG A 341 14.31 -18.55 4.43
N SER A 342 13.00 -18.53 4.33
CA SER A 342 12.15 -17.68 5.17
C SER A 342 10.77 -18.30 5.38
N VAL A 343 10.12 -17.89 6.47
CA VAL A 343 8.72 -18.17 6.76
C VAL A 343 8.01 -16.86 7.00
N ALA A 344 6.83 -16.69 6.40
CA ALA A 344 5.97 -15.53 6.61
C ALA A 344 4.58 -15.97 7.05
N LEU A 345 4.04 -15.30 8.06
CA LEU A 345 2.65 -15.42 8.46
C LEU A 345 1.90 -14.18 8.05
N ARG A 346 0.68 -14.37 7.54
CA ARG A 346 -0.25 -13.30 7.22
C ARG A 346 -1.61 -13.65 7.79
N VAL A 347 -2.22 -12.71 8.51
CA VAL A 347 -3.59 -12.80 9.00
C VAL A 347 -4.49 -11.96 8.10
N GLU A 348 -5.66 -12.49 7.76
CA GLU A 348 -6.56 -11.96 6.73
C GLU A 348 -8.01 -11.93 7.24
N GLY A 349 -8.86 -11.16 6.53
CA GLY A 349 -10.25 -10.99 6.93
C GLY A 349 -10.36 -10.27 8.27
N LEU A 350 -9.56 -9.20 8.45
CA LEU A 350 -9.55 -8.43 9.68
C LEU A 350 -10.86 -7.67 9.83
N THR A 351 -11.45 -7.76 11.02
CA THR A 351 -12.67 -7.05 11.43
C THR A 351 -12.46 -6.45 12.81
N ASP A 352 -13.26 -5.44 13.14
CA ASP A 352 -13.27 -4.86 14.48
C ASP A 352 -13.64 -5.92 15.52
N ALA A 353 -12.88 -5.99 16.63
CA ALA A 353 -13.08 -6.97 17.69
C ALA A 353 -14.44 -6.82 18.37
N GLY A 354 -14.97 -5.58 18.43
CA GLY A 354 -16.31 -5.30 18.98
C GLY A 354 -17.47 -5.79 18.11
N LEU A 355 -17.21 -6.03 16.81
CA LEU A 355 -18.20 -6.56 15.86
C LEU A 355 -18.09 -8.07 15.67
N ALA A 356 -17.02 -8.69 16.17
CA ALA A 356 -16.80 -10.13 16.04
C ALA A 356 -17.68 -10.90 17.02
N SER A 357 -18.39 -11.90 16.49
CA SER A 357 -19.12 -12.84 17.35
C SER A 357 -18.12 -13.75 18.08
N HIS A 358 -18.12 -13.70 19.40
CA HIS A 358 -17.35 -14.64 20.23
C HIS A 358 -18.26 -15.78 20.68
N GLN A 359 -17.84 -17.00 20.38
CA GLN A 359 -18.41 -18.15 21.05
C GLN A 359 -17.89 -18.19 22.49
N LEU A 360 -18.80 -18.09 23.44
CA LEU A 360 -18.44 -18.22 24.84
C LEU A 360 -17.92 -19.64 25.07
N THR A 361 -16.64 -19.78 25.37
CA THR A 361 -16.07 -21.05 25.80
C THR A 361 -16.21 -21.16 27.31
N PHE A 362 -16.70 -22.29 27.78
CA PHE A 362 -16.74 -22.61 29.20
C PHE A 362 -15.40 -23.20 29.71
N ASP A 363 -14.33 -23.10 28.90
CA ASP A 363 -13.01 -23.59 29.26
C ASP A 363 -12.27 -22.55 30.15
N PRO A 364 -12.07 -22.83 31.44
CA PRO A 364 -11.34 -21.94 32.35
C PRO A 364 -9.89 -21.68 31.89
N ALA A 365 -9.28 -22.61 31.14
CA ALA A 365 -7.92 -22.48 30.66
C ALA A 365 -7.80 -21.41 29.57
N ASP A 366 -8.80 -21.29 28.68
CA ASP A 366 -8.84 -20.26 27.64
C ASP A 366 -8.99 -18.86 28.26
N GLU A 367 -9.88 -18.72 29.24
CA GLU A 367 -10.08 -17.45 29.94
C GLU A 367 -8.81 -17.01 30.71
N LYS A 368 -8.14 -17.96 31.39
CA LYS A 368 -6.87 -17.69 32.05
C LYS A 368 -5.80 -17.23 31.04
N SER A 369 -5.72 -17.87 29.87
CA SER A 369 -4.79 -17.52 28.81
C SER A 369 -5.03 -16.10 28.28
N ARG A 370 -6.28 -15.71 28.05
CA ARG A 370 -6.67 -14.35 27.63
C ARG A 370 -6.31 -13.29 28.68
N ARG A 371 -6.51 -13.58 29.97
CA ARG A 371 -6.10 -12.69 31.08
C ARG A 371 -4.58 -12.52 31.14
N LEU A 372 -3.82 -13.59 30.90
CA LEU A 372 -2.36 -13.56 30.83
C LEU A 372 -1.87 -12.72 29.65
N GLU A 373 -2.48 -12.85 28.47
CA GLU A 373 -2.18 -11.99 27.31
C GLU A 373 -2.42 -10.52 27.62
N ALA A 374 -3.56 -10.18 28.19
CA ALA A 374 -3.89 -8.80 28.55
C ALA A 374 -2.89 -8.23 29.59
N ALA A 375 -2.42 -9.05 30.53
CA ALA A 375 -1.39 -8.64 31.49
C ALA A 375 -0.02 -8.45 30.81
N ALA A 376 0.36 -9.34 29.88
CA ALA A 376 1.58 -9.25 29.12
C ALA A 376 1.59 -8.02 28.20
N ASP A 377 0.45 -7.70 27.56
CA ASP A 377 0.34 -6.53 26.69
C ASP A 377 0.45 -5.22 27.50
N ARG A 378 -0.15 -5.16 28.71
CA ARG A 378 0.05 -4.02 29.63
C ARG A 378 1.51 -3.86 30.06
N ALA A 379 2.20 -4.98 30.34
CA ALA A 379 3.60 -4.96 30.70
C ALA A 379 4.48 -4.47 29.52
N ARG A 380 4.19 -4.95 28.29
CA ARG A 380 4.88 -4.49 27.07
C ARG A 380 4.65 -3.01 26.80
N ALA A 381 3.44 -2.52 26.98
CA ALA A 381 3.11 -1.10 26.81
C ALA A 381 3.86 -0.21 27.82
N ARG A 382 4.09 -0.69 29.04
CA ARG A 382 4.74 0.09 30.10
C ARG A 382 6.26 -0.01 30.08
N PHE A 383 6.82 -1.20 29.77
CA PHE A 383 8.23 -1.52 29.91
C PHE A 383 8.94 -1.88 28.61
N GLY A 384 8.23 -1.74 27.46
CA GLY A 384 8.74 -2.05 26.13
C GLY A 384 8.44 -3.47 25.67
N VAL A 385 8.52 -3.69 24.36
CA VAL A 385 8.13 -4.93 23.68
C VAL A 385 8.90 -6.18 24.11
N SER A 386 10.08 -6.01 24.69
CA SER A 386 10.93 -7.11 25.17
C SER A 386 10.65 -7.53 26.61
N ALA A 387 9.79 -6.80 27.35
CA ALA A 387 9.53 -7.02 28.77
C ALA A 387 8.92 -8.41 29.07
N VAL A 388 8.12 -8.94 28.15
CA VAL A 388 7.49 -10.25 28.27
C VAL A 388 7.64 -11.00 26.96
N ARG A 389 8.21 -12.22 27.04
CA ARG A 389 8.35 -13.13 25.90
C ARG A 389 7.80 -14.50 26.24
N PRO A 390 7.19 -15.22 25.29
CA PRO A 390 6.83 -16.60 25.48
C PRO A 390 8.06 -17.47 25.84
N ALA A 391 7.89 -18.44 26.74
CA ALA A 391 9.00 -19.30 27.18
C ALA A 391 9.70 -20.09 26.06
N GLY A 392 8.99 -20.36 24.95
CA GLY A 392 9.55 -20.96 23.73
C GLY A 392 10.64 -20.14 23.01
N PHE A 393 10.90 -18.90 23.44
CA PHE A 393 12.03 -18.07 22.96
C PHE A 393 13.34 -18.34 23.70
N LEU A 394 13.29 -19.00 24.86
CA LEU A 394 14.50 -19.31 25.60
C LEU A 394 15.25 -20.39 24.82
N ASP A 395 16.51 -20.10 24.48
CA ASP A 395 17.45 -21.15 24.07
C ASP A 395 17.69 -22.04 25.30
N VAL A 396 17.22 -23.27 25.22
CA VAL A 396 17.72 -24.30 26.15
C VAL A 396 19.15 -24.51 25.73
N ALA A 397 20.07 -24.01 26.57
CA ALA A 397 21.51 -24.13 26.41
C ALA A 397 21.92 -25.61 26.34
#